data_01a2e8edfa69f4d9a1dec0b6d127677b
#
_entry.id   01a2e8edfa69f4d9a1dec0b6d127677b
#
_cell.length_a   1.000
_cell.length_b   1.000
_cell.length_c   1.000
_cell.angle_alpha   90.00
_cell.angle_beta   90.00
_cell.angle_gamma   90.00
#
_symmetry.space_group_name_H-M   'P 1'
#
loop_
_entity.id
_entity.type
_entity.pdbx_description
1 polymer ?
#
loop_
_entity_poly.entity_id
_entity_poly.type
_entity_poly.pdbx_seq_one_letter_code
_entity_poly.pdbx_strand_id
1 'polypeptide(L)'
;MVLKEHLANKKILFLSVQTFNLEVEIKNKLEELGAQVTYYDERPANNNFIKGIIRLKRSLIQKRIDMYYETILVDTAKIKFDYLFVNRGEIVPAFFLEELKKAQPNCQFVFYTWDSFTNHAHPITILKYFDRIFTFDSDDAVKYKINFRPLFFLDGYKNIKNSSPLKSKYNLLFLGTAHSDRYKISSTLVNYCNQNGLTSFCYYYMHGKLVYLYKKIFDNSFK
;
A
#
# COMPACT_ATOMS: atom_id res chain seq x y z
N MET A 1 -23.39 -9.49 -5.42
CA MET A 1 -23.75 -10.60 -6.27
C MET A 1 -22.78 -10.76 -7.43
N VAL A 2 -22.66 -9.83 -8.34
CA VAL A 2 -21.79 -9.91 -9.55
C VAL A 2 -20.31 -10.27 -9.29
N LEU A 3 -19.65 -9.67 -8.29
CA LEU A 3 -18.22 -9.96 -8.00
C LEU A 3 -17.99 -11.38 -7.49
N LYS A 4 -18.92 -11.93 -6.72
CA LYS A 4 -18.83 -13.30 -6.21
C LYS A 4 -18.92 -14.34 -7.34
N GLU A 5 -19.75 -14.09 -8.33
CA GLU A 5 -19.87 -14.94 -9.52
C GLU A 5 -18.60 -14.92 -10.38
N HIS A 6 -17.97 -13.74 -10.52
CA HIS A 6 -16.74 -13.59 -11.31
C HIS A 6 -15.49 -14.16 -10.62
N LEU A 7 -15.43 -14.19 -9.29
CA LEU A 7 -14.27 -14.65 -8.53
C LEU A 7 -14.41 -16.09 -8.05
N ALA A 8 -15.60 -16.70 -8.16
CA ALA A 8 -15.84 -18.08 -7.75
C ALA A 8 -14.86 -19.04 -8.46
N ASN A 9 -14.11 -19.81 -7.64
CA ASN A 9 -13.09 -20.78 -8.07
C ASN A 9 -11.90 -20.19 -8.85
N LYS A 10 -11.78 -18.86 -8.93
CA LYS A 10 -10.62 -18.23 -9.58
C LYS A 10 -9.37 -18.35 -8.72
N LYS A 11 -8.25 -18.71 -9.34
CA LYS A 11 -6.96 -18.79 -8.69
C LYS A 11 -6.21 -17.48 -8.89
N ILE A 12 -5.83 -16.84 -7.78
CA ILE A 12 -5.20 -15.53 -7.77
C ILE A 12 -3.82 -15.65 -7.13
N LEU A 13 -2.77 -15.28 -7.87
CA LEU A 13 -1.48 -14.96 -7.28
C LEU A 13 -1.53 -13.51 -6.81
N PHE A 14 -1.47 -13.29 -5.50
CA PHE A 14 -1.58 -11.98 -4.88
C PHE A 14 -0.23 -11.54 -4.32
N LEU A 15 0.30 -10.44 -4.84
CA LEU A 15 1.52 -9.80 -4.34
C LEU A 15 1.16 -8.48 -3.68
N SER A 16 1.56 -8.29 -2.43
CA SER A 16 1.35 -7.05 -1.70
C SER A 16 2.37 -6.89 -0.59
N VAL A 17 2.73 -5.66 -0.28
CA VAL A 17 3.58 -5.38 0.88
C VAL A 17 2.80 -5.57 2.18
N GLN A 18 3.44 -6.13 3.19
CA GLN A 18 2.87 -6.21 4.52
C GLN A 18 2.72 -4.81 5.14
N THR A 19 1.48 -4.37 5.33
CA THR A 19 1.15 -3.02 5.82
C THR A 19 -0.12 -3.06 6.66
N PHE A 20 0.00 -2.98 8.00
CA PHE A 20 -1.13 -2.94 8.95
C PHE A 20 -2.16 -4.07 8.78
N ASN A 21 -1.74 -5.23 8.30
CA ASN A 21 -2.57 -6.39 7.94
C ASN A 21 -3.59 -6.12 6.80
N LEU A 22 -3.44 -5.03 6.04
CA LEU A 22 -4.33 -4.75 4.91
C LEU A 22 -4.25 -5.84 3.84
N GLU A 23 -3.07 -6.41 3.62
CA GLU A 23 -2.85 -7.53 2.71
C GLU A 23 -3.66 -8.78 3.13
N VAL A 24 -3.76 -9.03 4.44
CA VAL A 24 -4.55 -10.14 4.99
C VAL A 24 -6.04 -9.90 4.78
N GLU A 25 -6.52 -8.70 5.05
CA GLU A 25 -7.92 -8.31 4.85
C GLU A 25 -8.33 -8.39 3.37
N ILE A 26 -7.46 -7.96 2.46
CA ILE A 26 -7.69 -8.08 1.02
C ILE A 26 -7.76 -9.56 0.61
N LYS A 27 -6.79 -10.38 1.07
CA LYS A 27 -6.78 -11.81 0.82
C LYS A 27 -8.09 -12.46 1.29
N ASN A 28 -8.46 -12.23 2.55
CA ASN A 28 -9.67 -12.78 3.15
C ASN A 28 -10.92 -12.35 2.36
N LYS A 29 -10.98 -11.11 1.90
CA LYS A 29 -12.09 -10.62 1.09
C LYS A 29 -12.19 -11.30 -0.27
N LEU A 30 -11.06 -11.53 -0.93
CA LEU A 30 -11.03 -12.28 -2.19
C LEU A 30 -11.50 -13.74 -1.98
N GLU A 31 -11.08 -14.38 -0.89
CA GLU A 31 -11.50 -15.74 -0.53
C GLU A 31 -13.00 -15.80 -0.14
N GLU A 32 -13.52 -14.81 0.58
CA GLU A 32 -14.96 -14.66 0.86
C GLU A 32 -15.78 -14.55 -0.43
N LEU A 33 -15.21 -13.93 -1.46
CA LEU A 33 -15.81 -13.83 -2.79
C LEU A 33 -15.64 -15.10 -3.64
N GLY A 34 -15.02 -16.14 -3.08
CA GLY A 34 -14.92 -17.47 -3.71
C GLY A 34 -13.61 -17.72 -4.46
N ALA A 35 -12.63 -16.83 -4.40
CA ALA A 35 -11.33 -17.05 -5.02
C ALA A 35 -10.45 -17.98 -4.17
N GLN A 36 -9.46 -18.62 -4.82
CA GLN A 36 -8.35 -19.33 -4.19
C GLN A 36 -7.12 -18.42 -4.28
N VAL A 37 -6.64 -17.91 -3.13
CA VAL A 37 -5.59 -16.89 -3.12
C VAL A 37 -4.26 -17.45 -2.63
N THR A 38 -3.23 -17.42 -3.49
CA THR A 38 -1.84 -17.66 -3.13
C THR A 38 -1.17 -16.32 -2.89
N TYR A 39 -0.84 -15.99 -1.64
CA TYR A 39 -0.26 -14.71 -1.27
C TYR A 39 1.25 -14.81 -1.06
N TYR A 40 1.98 -13.83 -1.59
CA TYR A 40 3.38 -13.56 -1.24
C TYR A 40 3.56 -12.09 -0.89
N ASP A 41 4.40 -11.82 0.12
CA ASP A 41 4.88 -10.46 0.34
C ASP A 41 5.76 -10.02 -0.83
N GLU A 42 5.64 -8.78 -1.28
CA GLU A 42 6.53 -8.26 -2.31
C GLU A 42 8.00 -8.21 -1.86
N ARG A 43 8.23 -8.13 -0.54
CA ARG A 43 9.57 -8.02 0.04
C ARG A 43 10.13 -9.38 0.47
N PRO A 44 11.41 -9.66 0.19
CA PRO A 44 12.06 -10.89 0.64
C PRO A 44 12.23 -10.93 2.16
N ALA A 45 12.06 -9.82 2.85
CA ALA A 45 12.02 -9.72 4.31
C ALA A 45 11.43 -8.36 4.76
N ASN A 46 10.82 -8.35 5.97
CA ASN A 46 10.11 -7.19 6.53
C ASN A 46 10.83 -6.49 7.69
N ASN A 47 12.10 -6.82 7.97
CA ASN A 47 12.85 -6.14 9.00
C ASN A 47 13.16 -4.67 8.60
N ASN A 48 13.37 -3.81 9.59
CA ASN A 48 13.59 -2.38 9.37
C ASN A 48 14.84 -2.09 8.54
N PHE A 49 15.86 -2.96 8.60
CA PHE A 49 17.09 -2.82 7.83
C PHE A 49 16.83 -3.00 6.33
N ILE A 50 16.14 -4.07 5.92
CA ILE A 50 15.78 -4.32 4.52
C ILE A 50 14.85 -3.22 3.99
N LYS A 51 13.84 -2.81 4.77
CA LYS A 51 12.97 -1.69 4.41
C LYS A 51 13.74 -0.39 4.18
N GLY A 52 14.76 -0.14 5.01
CA GLY A 52 15.65 1.02 4.86
C GLY A 52 16.47 0.95 3.57
N ILE A 53 17.07 -0.20 3.27
CA ILE A 53 17.86 -0.39 2.04
C ILE A 53 16.98 -0.25 0.78
N ILE A 54 15.78 -0.84 0.76
CA ILE A 54 14.83 -0.70 -0.34
C ILE A 54 14.57 0.77 -0.67
N ARG A 55 14.39 1.60 0.35
CA ARG A 55 14.10 3.03 0.20
C ARG A 55 15.31 3.86 -0.22
N LEU A 56 16.51 3.52 0.29
CA LEU A 56 17.71 4.31 0.06
C LEU A 56 18.46 3.90 -1.21
N LYS A 57 18.71 2.60 -1.40
CA LYS A 57 19.47 2.08 -2.53
C LYS A 57 19.12 0.61 -2.79
N ARG A 58 17.97 0.37 -3.42
CA ARG A 58 17.45 -0.95 -3.76
C ARG A 58 18.48 -1.85 -4.47
N SER A 59 19.37 -1.28 -5.32
CA SER A 59 20.38 -2.02 -6.06
C SER A 59 21.31 -2.85 -5.17
N LEU A 60 21.50 -2.47 -3.90
CA LEU A 60 22.35 -3.22 -2.96
C LEU A 60 21.79 -4.60 -2.61
N ILE A 61 20.49 -4.81 -2.75
CA ILE A 61 19.82 -6.07 -2.45
C ILE A 61 19.11 -6.66 -3.69
N GLN A 62 19.45 -6.17 -4.89
CA GLN A 62 18.78 -6.61 -6.12
C GLN A 62 18.88 -8.13 -6.30
N LYS A 63 20.08 -8.72 -6.14
CA LYS A 63 20.28 -10.17 -6.21
C LYS A 63 19.38 -10.95 -5.25
N ARG A 64 19.18 -10.44 -4.03
CA ARG A 64 18.29 -11.07 -3.05
C ARG A 64 16.81 -10.95 -3.46
N ILE A 65 16.44 -9.83 -4.05
CA ILE A 65 15.09 -9.66 -4.61
C ILE A 65 14.88 -10.65 -5.74
N ASP A 66 15.83 -10.74 -6.68
CA ASP A 66 15.72 -11.61 -7.85
C ASP A 66 15.60 -13.08 -7.42
N MET A 67 16.47 -13.57 -6.53
CA MET A 67 16.39 -14.92 -5.99
C MET A 67 15.04 -15.22 -5.30
N TYR A 68 14.48 -14.24 -4.59
CA TYR A 68 13.17 -14.39 -3.95
C TYR A 68 12.05 -14.56 -4.99
N TYR A 69 12.07 -13.77 -6.07
CA TYR A 69 11.07 -13.87 -7.13
C TYR A 69 11.26 -15.13 -8.01
N GLU A 70 12.49 -15.60 -8.18
CA GLU A 70 12.78 -16.92 -8.77
C GLU A 70 12.15 -18.04 -7.94
N THR A 71 12.27 -17.96 -6.61
CA THR A 71 11.62 -18.93 -5.70
C THR A 71 10.09 -18.92 -5.88
N ILE A 72 9.46 -17.73 -5.99
CA ILE A 72 8.01 -17.65 -6.23
C ILE A 72 7.63 -18.32 -7.56
N LEU A 73 8.42 -18.13 -8.64
CA LEU A 73 8.17 -18.80 -9.92
C LEU A 73 8.23 -20.32 -9.80
N VAL A 74 9.23 -20.84 -9.07
CA VAL A 74 9.38 -22.28 -8.84
C VAL A 74 8.24 -22.84 -8.00
N ASP A 75 7.91 -22.21 -6.88
CA ASP A 75 6.86 -22.64 -5.96
C ASP A 75 5.48 -22.67 -6.63
N THR A 76 5.26 -21.76 -7.56
CA THR A 76 3.98 -21.60 -8.24
C THR A 76 3.91 -22.25 -9.62
N ALA A 77 4.99 -22.87 -10.10
CA ALA A 77 5.09 -23.42 -11.47
C ALA A 77 3.98 -24.42 -11.84
N LYS A 78 3.46 -25.18 -10.85
CA LYS A 78 2.39 -26.17 -11.07
C LYS A 78 0.98 -25.61 -10.93
N ILE A 79 0.85 -24.33 -10.53
CA ILE A 79 -0.44 -23.69 -10.31
C ILE A 79 -0.76 -22.84 -11.54
N LYS A 80 -1.92 -23.08 -12.17
CA LYS A 80 -2.44 -22.18 -13.22
C LYS A 80 -3.29 -21.10 -12.57
N PHE A 81 -2.85 -19.85 -12.68
CA PHE A 81 -3.58 -18.68 -12.15
C PHE A 81 -4.49 -18.07 -13.22
N ASP A 82 -5.67 -17.64 -12.79
CA ASP A 82 -6.55 -16.78 -13.59
C ASP A 82 -6.08 -15.33 -13.54
N TYR A 83 -5.57 -14.91 -12.38
CA TYR A 83 -5.13 -13.54 -12.15
C TYR A 83 -3.79 -13.48 -11.41
N LEU A 84 -2.92 -12.56 -11.82
CA LEU A 84 -1.89 -11.96 -10.98
C LEU A 84 -2.43 -10.63 -10.47
N PHE A 85 -2.57 -10.46 -9.17
CA PHE A 85 -2.93 -9.19 -8.56
C PHE A 85 -1.74 -8.62 -7.80
N VAL A 86 -1.21 -7.50 -8.27
CA VAL A 86 -0.11 -6.77 -7.61
C VAL A 86 -0.68 -5.51 -6.97
N ASN A 87 -0.51 -5.39 -5.67
CA ASN A 87 -0.97 -4.25 -4.92
C ASN A 87 0.23 -3.48 -4.36
N ARG A 88 0.48 -2.30 -4.92
CA ARG A 88 1.57 -1.37 -4.68
C ARG A 88 2.77 -1.53 -5.64
N GLY A 89 3.31 -2.72 -5.88
CA GLY A 89 4.42 -2.93 -6.82
C GLY A 89 5.75 -2.32 -6.40
N GLU A 90 6.05 -2.29 -5.08
CA GLU A 90 7.21 -1.57 -4.53
C GLU A 90 8.54 -2.07 -5.08
N ILE A 91 8.68 -3.38 -5.26
CA ILE A 91 9.95 -4.00 -5.69
C ILE A 91 9.80 -5.14 -6.69
N VAL A 92 8.62 -5.36 -7.23
CA VAL A 92 8.36 -6.43 -8.21
C VAL A 92 9.30 -6.27 -9.42
N PRO A 93 10.16 -7.27 -9.75
CA PRO A 93 11.07 -7.17 -10.87
C PRO A 93 10.36 -7.40 -12.21
N ALA A 94 10.84 -6.75 -13.27
CA ALA A 94 10.30 -6.92 -14.60
C ALA A 94 10.44 -8.38 -15.11
N PHE A 95 11.58 -9.02 -14.85
CA PHE A 95 11.82 -10.40 -15.30
C PHE A 95 10.78 -11.38 -14.76
N PHE A 96 10.34 -11.19 -13.49
CA PHE A 96 9.31 -12.03 -12.90
C PHE A 96 7.99 -11.95 -13.65
N LEU A 97 7.58 -10.73 -14.02
CA LEU A 97 6.35 -10.51 -14.80
C LEU A 97 6.48 -11.09 -16.21
N GLU A 98 7.65 -10.96 -16.83
CA GLU A 98 7.94 -11.53 -18.14
C GLU A 98 7.88 -13.06 -18.14
N GLU A 99 8.58 -13.70 -17.22
CA GLU A 99 8.61 -15.16 -17.11
C GLU A 99 7.22 -15.73 -16.72
N LEU A 100 6.51 -15.08 -15.78
CA LEU A 100 5.17 -15.50 -15.42
C LEU A 100 4.20 -15.36 -16.62
N LYS A 101 4.29 -14.28 -17.40
CA LYS A 101 3.43 -14.08 -18.59
C LYS A 101 3.73 -15.10 -19.68
N LYS A 102 5.00 -15.46 -19.89
CA LYS A 102 5.40 -16.53 -20.82
C LYS A 102 4.86 -17.90 -20.38
N ALA A 103 4.98 -18.22 -19.07
CA ALA A 103 4.52 -19.49 -18.54
C ALA A 103 2.97 -19.59 -18.47
N GLN A 104 2.29 -18.45 -18.32
CA GLN A 104 0.84 -18.39 -18.14
C GLN A 104 0.21 -17.26 -18.98
N PRO A 105 0.17 -17.40 -20.33
CA PRO A 105 -0.28 -16.35 -21.24
C PRO A 105 -1.72 -15.90 -21.04
N ASN A 106 -2.57 -16.79 -20.50
CA ASN A 106 -3.99 -16.50 -20.21
C ASN A 106 -4.23 -15.86 -18.84
N CYS A 107 -3.20 -15.78 -17.99
CA CYS A 107 -3.32 -15.11 -16.69
C CYS A 107 -3.47 -13.60 -16.90
N GLN A 108 -4.52 -13.00 -16.35
CA GLN A 108 -4.74 -11.55 -16.40
C GLN A 108 -3.94 -10.86 -15.31
N PHE A 109 -3.11 -9.90 -15.67
CA PHE A 109 -2.29 -9.13 -14.74
C PHE A 109 -3.01 -7.84 -14.38
N VAL A 110 -3.31 -7.68 -13.08
CA VAL A 110 -4.01 -6.52 -12.52
C VAL A 110 -3.10 -5.81 -11.52
N PHE A 111 -2.94 -4.52 -11.70
CA PHE A 111 -2.18 -3.65 -10.80
C PHE A 111 -3.10 -2.65 -10.13
N TYR A 112 -2.91 -2.45 -8.83
CA TYR A 112 -3.52 -1.36 -8.07
C TYR A 112 -2.48 -0.75 -7.13
N THR A 113 -2.49 0.57 -6.99
CA THR A 113 -1.68 1.24 -5.96
C THR A 113 -2.52 2.15 -5.09
N TRP A 114 -2.22 2.14 -3.79
CA TRP A 114 -2.70 3.10 -2.79
C TRP A 114 -1.65 4.14 -2.41
N ASP A 115 -0.52 4.19 -3.11
CA ASP A 115 0.51 5.21 -3.01
C ASP A 115 0.67 5.94 -4.34
N SER A 116 0.91 7.25 -4.28
CA SER A 116 1.24 8.05 -5.46
C SER A 116 2.59 7.64 -6.05
N PHE A 117 2.71 7.66 -7.37
CA PHE A 117 3.98 7.41 -8.05
C PHE A 117 5.05 8.46 -7.74
N THR A 118 4.66 9.63 -7.26
CA THR A 118 5.59 10.64 -6.71
C THR A 118 6.33 10.09 -5.49
N ASN A 119 5.65 9.32 -4.64
CA ASN A 119 6.25 8.70 -3.46
C ASN A 119 6.94 7.37 -3.77
N HIS A 120 6.46 6.64 -4.78
CA HIS A 120 6.93 5.32 -5.19
C HIS A 120 7.01 5.20 -6.71
N ALA A 121 8.12 5.62 -7.30
CA ALA A 121 8.29 5.67 -8.76
C ALA A 121 8.54 4.30 -9.42
N HIS A 122 8.98 3.28 -8.67
CA HIS A 122 9.32 1.98 -9.25
C HIS A 122 8.18 1.34 -10.07
N PRO A 123 6.91 1.36 -9.63
CA PRO A 123 5.83 0.75 -10.40
C PRO A 123 5.72 1.26 -11.83
N ILE A 124 6.08 2.52 -12.09
CA ILE A 124 6.04 3.11 -13.45
C ILE A 124 6.82 2.26 -14.44
N THR A 125 7.95 1.67 -14.01
CA THR A 125 8.82 0.85 -14.86
C THR A 125 8.20 -0.48 -15.28
N ILE A 126 7.21 -0.95 -14.56
CA ILE A 126 6.56 -2.25 -14.76
C ILE A 126 5.10 -2.17 -15.21
N LEU A 127 4.49 -0.97 -15.30
CA LEU A 127 3.09 -0.82 -15.70
C LEU A 127 2.77 -1.48 -17.04
N LYS A 128 3.71 -1.46 -17.98
CA LYS A 128 3.57 -2.05 -19.33
C LYS A 128 3.26 -3.55 -19.36
N TYR A 129 3.49 -4.27 -18.26
CA TYR A 129 3.23 -5.71 -18.16
C TYR A 129 1.82 -6.05 -17.74
N PHE A 130 1.05 -5.06 -17.26
CA PHE A 130 -0.29 -5.28 -16.71
C PHE A 130 -1.38 -5.04 -17.74
N ASP A 131 -2.37 -5.93 -17.73
CA ASP A 131 -3.55 -5.84 -18.62
C ASP A 131 -4.55 -4.79 -18.08
N ARG A 132 -4.59 -4.58 -16.76
CA ARG A 132 -5.42 -3.57 -16.08
C ARG A 132 -4.65 -2.87 -14.99
N ILE A 133 -4.67 -1.54 -15.02
CA ILE A 133 -3.90 -0.70 -14.11
C ILE A 133 -4.83 0.31 -13.45
N PHE A 134 -4.75 0.38 -12.12
CA PHE A 134 -5.54 1.29 -11.31
C PHE A 134 -4.66 2.04 -10.32
N THR A 135 -5.01 3.29 -10.04
CA THR A 135 -4.43 4.11 -8.99
C THR A 135 -5.51 4.81 -8.19
N PHE A 136 -5.24 5.10 -6.90
CA PHE A 136 -6.11 5.92 -6.08
C PHE A 136 -5.89 7.43 -6.31
N ASP A 137 -4.77 7.80 -6.91
CA ASP A 137 -4.34 9.17 -7.13
C ASP A 137 -4.89 9.66 -8.47
N SER A 138 -5.71 10.72 -8.44
CA SER A 138 -6.35 11.29 -9.63
C SER A 138 -5.34 11.91 -10.59
N ASP A 139 -4.26 12.51 -10.06
CA ASP A 139 -3.25 13.17 -10.88
C ASP A 139 -2.39 12.13 -11.61
N ASP A 140 -2.04 11.03 -10.91
CA ASP A 140 -1.37 9.88 -11.51
C ASP A 140 -2.26 9.23 -12.59
N ALA A 141 -3.57 9.11 -12.35
CA ALA A 141 -4.49 8.55 -13.32
C ALA A 141 -4.50 9.35 -14.63
N VAL A 142 -4.55 10.66 -14.55
CA VAL A 142 -4.50 11.57 -15.71
C VAL A 142 -3.11 11.51 -16.37
N LYS A 143 -2.05 11.67 -15.60
CA LYS A 143 -0.66 11.76 -16.08
C LYS A 143 -0.22 10.50 -16.83
N TYR A 144 -0.55 9.33 -16.29
CA TYR A 144 -0.13 8.04 -16.86
C TYR A 144 -1.21 7.36 -17.70
N LYS A 145 -2.38 8.00 -17.87
CA LYS A 145 -3.53 7.48 -18.64
C LYS A 145 -3.98 6.10 -18.16
N ILE A 146 -4.07 5.93 -16.85
CA ILE A 146 -4.50 4.71 -16.18
C ILE A 146 -5.82 4.94 -15.42
N ASN A 147 -6.45 3.86 -14.94
CA ASN A 147 -7.78 3.96 -14.35
C ASN A 147 -7.71 4.52 -12.92
N PHE A 148 -8.56 5.48 -12.61
CA PHE A 148 -8.78 5.95 -11.26
C PHE A 148 -9.68 4.98 -10.49
N ARG A 149 -9.26 4.61 -9.28
CA ARG A 149 -10.06 3.83 -8.36
C ARG A 149 -9.85 4.33 -6.94
N PRO A 150 -10.87 4.90 -6.27
CA PRO A 150 -10.74 5.39 -4.90
C PRO A 150 -10.19 4.33 -3.94
N LEU A 151 -9.63 4.79 -2.83
CA LEU A 151 -9.21 3.91 -1.75
C LEU A 151 -10.38 3.06 -1.26
N PHE A 152 -10.07 1.82 -0.92
CA PHE A 152 -11.00 0.91 -0.28
C PHE A 152 -11.10 1.18 1.24
N PHE A 153 -12.11 0.64 1.86
CA PHE A 153 -12.25 0.59 3.30
C PHE A 153 -12.50 -0.86 3.75
N LEU A 154 -12.15 -1.17 4.99
CA LEU A 154 -12.35 -2.50 5.55
C LEU A 154 -13.79 -2.69 6.02
N ASP A 155 -14.36 -3.88 5.80
CA ASP A 155 -15.73 -4.19 6.17
C ASP A 155 -16.02 -4.01 7.68
N GLY A 156 -15.02 -4.19 8.53
CA GLY A 156 -15.13 -3.92 9.97
C GLY A 156 -15.59 -2.50 10.32
N TYR A 157 -15.28 -1.52 9.46
CA TYR A 157 -15.71 -0.14 9.67
C TYR A 157 -17.17 0.12 9.32
N LYS A 158 -17.81 -0.73 8.49
CA LYS A 158 -19.24 -0.59 8.15
C LYS A 158 -20.15 -0.69 9.37
N ASN A 159 -19.73 -1.47 10.35
CA ASN A 159 -20.53 -1.80 11.53
C ASN A 159 -20.25 -0.87 12.71
N ILE A 160 -19.36 0.10 12.58
CA ILE A 160 -19.18 1.14 13.58
C ILE A 160 -20.41 2.03 13.54
N LYS A 161 -21.45 1.61 14.26
CA LYS A 161 -22.62 2.44 14.47
C LYS A 161 -22.22 3.60 15.36
N ASN A 162 -22.51 4.82 14.93
CA ASN A 162 -22.60 5.96 15.83
C ASN A 162 -23.75 5.68 16.80
N SER A 163 -23.47 4.95 17.88
CA SER A 163 -24.44 4.50 18.87
C SER A 163 -25.00 5.63 19.74
N SER A 164 -24.55 6.85 19.52
CA SER A 164 -25.14 8.10 20.07
C SER A 164 -24.58 9.28 19.28
N PRO A 165 -25.27 10.41 19.19
CA PRO A 165 -24.65 11.68 18.85
C PRO A 165 -23.73 12.08 20.01
N LEU A 166 -22.59 11.38 20.13
CA LEU A 166 -21.52 11.77 21.02
C LEU A 166 -21.14 13.18 20.59
N LYS A 167 -21.39 14.16 21.46
CA LYS A 167 -20.80 15.48 21.28
C LYS A 167 -19.31 15.25 21.04
N SER A 168 -18.84 15.61 19.86
CA SER A 168 -17.43 15.50 19.51
C SER A 168 -16.61 16.14 20.62
N LYS A 169 -15.74 15.37 21.28
CA LYS A 169 -14.88 15.88 22.34
C LYS A 169 -13.88 16.90 21.82
N TYR A 170 -13.48 16.75 20.56
CA TYR A 170 -12.50 17.59 19.91
C TYR A 170 -13.06 18.12 18.58
N ASN A 171 -12.80 19.39 18.28
CA ASN A 171 -13.10 19.99 17.01
C ASN A 171 -12.03 19.59 15.95
N LEU A 172 -10.79 19.36 16.41
CA LEU A 172 -9.69 18.87 15.59
C LEU A 172 -9.08 17.62 16.25
N LEU A 173 -9.02 16.53 15.50
CA LEU A 173 -8.32 15.31 15.91
C LEU A 173 -7.30 14.92 14.83
N PHE A 174 -6.04 14.75 15.24
CA PHE A 174 -4.99 14.20 14.37
C PHE A 174 -4.28 13.04 15.08
N LEU A 175 -4.25 11.88 14.41
CA LEU A 175 -3.48 10.70 14.83
C LEU A 175 -2.63 10.26 13.65
N GLY A 176 -1.31 10.34 13.75
CA GLY A 176 -0.46 9.96 12.62
C GLY A 176 1.03 10.15 12.84
N THR A 177 1.81 9.86 11.81
CA THR A 177 3.26 10.09 11.83
C THR A 177 3.59 11.54 11.51
N ALA A 178 4.56 12.11 12.25
CA ALA A 178 5.06 13.47 12.02
C ALA A 178 6.09 13.49 10.87
N HIS A 179 5.68 13.14 9.64
CA HIS A 179 6.55 13.21 8.47
C HIS A 179 5.99 14.18 7.42
N SER A 180 6.86 14.62 6.51
CA SER A 180 6.54 15.63 5.49
C SER A 180 6.02 16.93 6.15
N ASP A 181 4.99 17.51 5.60
CA ASP A 181 4.36 18.76 6.05
C ASP A 181 3.26 18.57 7.12
N ARG A 182 2.96 17.31 7.48
CA ARG A 182 1.86 16.98 8.41
C ARG A 182 1.97 17.69 9.74
N TYR A 183 3.19 17.76 10.30
CA TYR A 183 3.40 18.48 11.57
C TYR A 183 3.13 19.98 11.41
N LYS A 184 3.62 20.58 10.35
CA LYS A 184 3.43 22.01 10.06
C LYS A 184 1.94 22.34 9.88
N ILE A 185 1.23 21.55 9.06
CA ILE A 185 -0.21 21.75 8.81
C ILE A 185 -1.01 21.59 10.10
N SER A 186 -0.81 20.48 10.83
CA SER A 186 -1.54 20.23 12.06
C SER A 186 -1.24 21.24 13.15
N SER A 187 0.00 21.71 13.28
CA SER A 187 0.38 22.78 14.23
C SER A 187 -0.32 24.10 13.88
N THR A 188 -0.40 24.45 12.60
CA THR A 188 -1.16 25.63 12.16
C THR A 188 -2.63 25.51 12.53
N LEU A 189 -3.24 24.34 12.32
CA LEU A 189 -4.63 24.10 12.68
C LEU A 189 -4.86 24.12 14.21
N VAL A 190 -3.93 23.58 14.99
CA VAL A 190 -3.97 23.65 16.46
C VAL A 190 -3.93 25.11 16.93
N ASN A 191 -3.03 25.92 16.36
CA ASN A 191 -2.95 27.34 16.68
C ASN A 191 -4.28 28.07 16.35
N TYR A 192 -4.88 27.76 15.20
CA TYR A 192 -6.19 28.29 14.84
C TYR A 192 -7.26 27.87 15.88
N CYS A 193 -7.29 26.60 16.28
CA CYS A 193 -8.22 26.12 17.30
C CYS A 193 -8.04 26.91 18.60
N ASN A 194 -6.81 27.09 19.09
CA ASN A 194 -6.51 27.81 20.32
C ASN A 194 -6.99 29.27 20.27
N GLN A 195 -6.77 29.94 19.12
CA GLN A 195 -7.20 31.34 18.93
C GLN A 195 -8.72 31.50 18.88
N ASN A 196 -9.46 30.45 18.50
CA ASN A 196 -10.92 30.49 18.33
C ASN A 196 -11.69 29.73 19.42
N GLY A 197 -11.05 29.35 20.54
CA GLY A 197 -11.68 28.62 21.63
C GLY A 197 -12.15 27.21 21.26
N LEU A 198 -11.57 26.62 20.23
CA LEU A 198 -11.88 25.27 19.77
C LEU A 198 -10.95 24.24 20.44
N THR A 199 -11.48 23.03 20.66
CA THR A 199 -10.71 21.93 21.27
C THR A 199 -9.96 21.13 20.21
N SER A 200 -8.69 20.80 20.50
CA SER A 200 -7.87 19.99 19.60
C SER A 200 -7.13 18.88 20.35
N PHE A 201 -6.86 17.79 19.65
CA PHE A 201 -5.97 16.72 20.11
C PHE A 201 -5.14 16.23 18.94
N CYS A 202 -3.82 16.26 19.09
CA CYS A 202 -2.87 15.75 18.09
C CYS A 202 -1.91 14.74 18.72
N TYR A 203 -1.87 13.53 18.15
CA TYR A 203 -0.90 12.51 18.53
C TYR A 203 0.03 12.21 17.35
N TYR A 204 1.33 12.37 17.58
CA TYR A 204 2.35 12.16 16.56
C TYR A 204 3.17 10.91 16.87
N TYR A 205 3.09 9.93 16.00
CA TYR A 205 4.01 8.80 16.05
C TYR A 205 5.30 9.12 15.30
N MET A 206 6.44 8.76 15.89
CA MET A 206 7.76 8.91 15.27
C MET A 206 8.52 7.59 15.27
N HIS A 207 9.12 7.28 14.13
CA HIS A 207 9.92 6.07 13.95
C HIS A 207 11.33 6.25 14.58
N GLY A 208 11.45 5.92 15.87
CA GLY A 208 12.73 5.81 16.58
C GLY A 208 13.22 7.10 17.22
N LYS A 209 13.94 6.93 18.36
CA LYS A 209 14.49 8.03 19.17
C LYS A 209 15.49 8.90 18.40
N LEU A 210 16.28 8.30 17.51
CA LEU A 210 17.28 9.05 16.71
C LEU A 210 16.63 10.00 15.71
N VAL A 211 15.54 9.58 15.05
CA VAL A 211 14.79 10.44 14.13
C VAL A 211 14.13 11.60 14.88
N TYR A 212 13.59 11.34 16.06
CA TYR A 212 13.05 12.38 16.94
C TYR A 212 14.12 13.40 17.32
N LEU A 213 15.29 12.94 17.78
CA LEU A 213 16.40 13.81 18.18
C LEU A 213 16.91 14.65 17.00
N TYR A 214 17.10 14.03 15.84
CA TYR A 214 17.50 14.73 14.62
C TYR A 214 16.49 15.84 14.26
N LYS A 215 15.20 15.53 14.20
CA LYS A 215 14.17 16.53 13.91
C LYS A 215 14.11 17.64 14.95
N LYS A 216 14.23 17.32 16.23
CA LYS A 216 14.25 18.32 17.32
C LYS A 216 15.42 19.29 17.21
N ILE A 217 16.57 18.85 16.71
CA ILE A 217 17.77 19.68 16.57
C ILE A 217 17.75 20.50 15.28
N PHE A 218 17.41 19.87 14.15
CA PHE A 218 17.62 20.42 12.81
C PHE A 218 16.34 20.89 12.10
N ASP A 219 15.16 20.49 12.56
CA ASP A 219 13.90 20.87 11.96
C ASP A 219 13.22 21.98 12.77
N ASN A 220 13.38 23.23 12.31
CA ASN A 220 12.80 24.39 12.99
C ASN A 220 11.27 24.37 13.05
N SER A 221 10.60 23.61 12.18
CA SER A 221 9.15 23.45 12.21
C SER A 221 8.68 22.51 13.34
N PHE A 222 9.63 21.81 13.98
CA PHE A 222 9.40 20.82 15.03
C PHE A 222 9.76 21.33 16.44
N LYS A 223 10.28 22.54 16.54
CA LYS A 223 10.58 23.24 17.81
C LYS A 223 9.36 24.01 18.27
#